data_c40834310c1a41847a480475c2e343e0
#
_entry.id   c40834310c1a41847a480475c2e343e0
#
_cell.length_a   1.000
_cell.length_b   1.000
_cell.length_c   1.000
_cell.angle_alpha   90.00
_cell.angle_beta   90.00
_cell.angle_gamma   90.00
#
_symmetry.space_group_name_H-M   'P 1'
#
loop_
_entity.id
_entity.type
_entity.pdbx_description
1 polymer ?
#
loop_
_entity_poly.entity_id
_entity_poly.type
_entity_poly.pdbx_seq_one_letter_code
_entity_poly.pdbx_strand_id
1 'polypeptide(L)'
;MENTLTRKKQIITAKALTTVIGITLSVAIPQLFHVIGIVSGTGSLPGSAFLPMHLGVFFTALLAGPAVGAVTGAVSPLLSFALTGMPSAALLPFMMIELTVYGLVCGLLKNKKMPVILKVLTAQILGRAIRAAAILIAFYGFKSTAVSPTIILSSIASGLPGLILQWTLLPLLLYRVKGLNKFYE
;
A
#
# COMPACT_ATOMS: atom_id res chain seq x y z
N MET A 1 -31.55 17.10 12.45
CA MET A 1 -31.08 17.09 11.05
C MET A 1 -29.73 17.76 10.91
N GLU A 2 -29.48 18.90 11.47
CA GLU A 2 -28.24 19.69 11.44
C GLU A 2 -27.02 18.91 12.00
N ASN A 3 -27.15 18.25 13.14
CA ASN A 3 -26.08 17.43 13.76
C ASN A 3 -25.61 16.26 12.87
N THR A 4 -26.51 15.67 12.10
CA THR A 4 -26.17 14.54 11.22
C THR A 4 -25.35 14.98 10.00
N LEU A 5 -25.69 16.14 9.43
CA LEU A 5 -24.96 16.73 8.31
C LEU A 5 -23.55 17.19 8.72
N THR A 6 -23.43 17.79 9.91
CA THR A 6 -22.15 18.23 10.47
C THR A 6 -21.23 17.02 10.73
N ARG A 7 -21.74 15.95 11.35
CA ARG A 7 -20.99 14.70 11.57
C ARG A 7 -20.54 14.07 10.25
N LYS A 8 -21.42 14.00 9.23
CA LYS A 8 -21.08 13.45 7.92
C LYS A 8 -19.94 14.24 7.25
N LYS A 9 -19.99 15.58 7.31
CA LYS A 9 -18.90 16.44 6.82
C LYS A 9 -17.59 16.16 7.54
N GLN A 10 -17.59 16.04 8.87
CA GLN A 10 -16.40 15.73 9.65
C GLN A 10 -15.76 14.38 9.26
N ILE A 11 -16.56 13.33 9.07
CA ILE A 11 -16.08 12.02 8.63
C ILE A 11 -15.44 12.12 7.25
N ILE A 12 -16.08 12.82 6.30
CA ILE A 12 -15.53 12.99 4.94
C ILE A 12 -14.20 13.74 5.00
N THR A 13 -14.13 14.82 5.77
CA THR A 13 -12.90 15.62 5.94
C THR A 13 -11.79 14.78 6.58
N ALA A 14 -12.10 14.00 7.63
CA ALA A 14 -11.14 13.11 8.27
C ALA A 14 -10.60 12.06 7.28
N LYS A 15 -11.47 11.45 6.48
CA LYS A 15 -11.06 10.48 5.44
C LYS A 15 -10.20 11.13 4.36
N ALA A 16 -10.57 12.30 3.88
CA ALA A 16 -9.78 13.04 2.88
C ALA A 16 -8.39 13.40 3.42
N LEU A 17 -8.31 13.93 4.64
CA LEU A 17 -7.05 14.25 5.29
C LEU A 17 -6.17 13.01 5.46
N THR A 18 -6.76 11.90 5.92
CA THR A 18 -6.05 10.63 6.07
C THR A 18 -5.54 10.10 4.74
N THR A 19 -6.29 10.27 3.65
CA THR A 19 -5.84 9.90 2.30
C THR A 19 -4.61 10.71 1.90
N VAL A 20 -4.66 12.03 2.07
CA VAL A 20 -3.53 12.92 1.74
C VAL A 20 -2.29 12.56 2.57
N ILE A 21 -2.43 12.43 3.90
CA ILE A 21 -1.34 12.03 4.79
C ILE A 21 -0.80 10.65 4.39
N GLY A 22 -1.69 9.71 4.10
CA GLY A 22 -1.31 8.36 3.67
C GLY A 22 -0.50 8.34 2.38
N ILE A 23 -0.93 9.08 1.37
CA ILE A 23 -0.20 9.22 0.10
C ILE A 23 1.17 9.86 0.37
N THR A 24 1.20 10.97 1.13
CA THR A 24 2.46 11.66 1.46
C THR A 24 3.45 10.72 2.16
N LEU A 25 3.01 9.98 3.17
CA LEU A 25 3.87 9.02 3.88
C LEU A 25 4.30 7.86 2.97
N SER A 26 3.37 7.34 2.15
CA SER A 26 3.66 6.24 1.21
C SER A 26 4.64 6.65 0.10
N VAL A 27 4.78 7.94 -0.18
CA VAL A 27 5.78 8.46 -1.13
C VAL A 27 7.06 8.89 -0.41
N ALA A 28 6.96 9.58 0.72
CA ALA A 28 8.12 10.14 1.43
C ALA A 28 8.99 9.06 2.09
N ILE A 29 8.39 8.06 2.74
CA ILE A 29 9.16 7.00 3.43
C ILE A 29 10.05 6.21 2.45
N PRO A 30 9.59 5.76 1.27
CA PRO A 30 10.45 5.13 0.26
C PRO A 30 11.66 5.98 -0.14
N GLN A 31 11.53 7.31 -0.17
CA GLN A 31 12.66 8.18 -0.53
C GLN A 31 13.81 8.08 0.46
N LEU A 32 13.53 7.90 1.76
CA LEU A 32 14.57 7.64 2.76
C LEU A 32 15.34 6.35 2.43
N PHE A 33 14.64 5.29 2.03
CA PHE A 33 15.27 4.04 1.62
C PHE A 33 16.08 4.17 0.33
N HIS A 34 15.65 5.02 -0.61
CA HIS A 34 16.42 5.32 -1.82
C HIS A 34 17.70 6.09 -1.49
N VAL A 35 17.63 7.09 -0.61
CA VAL A 35 18.82 7.82 -0.15
C VAL A 35 19.79 6.87 0.53
N ILE A 36 19.32 6.00 1.44
CA ILE A 36 20.14 4.97 2.08
C ILE A 36 20.79 4.07 1.03
N GLY A 37 20.04 3.64 0.02
CA GLY A 37 20.55 2.80 -1.06
C GLY A 37 21.64 3.47 -1.90
N ILE A 38 21.49 4.76 -2.19
CA ILE A 38 22.50 5.55 -2.91
C ILE A 38 23.77 5.68 -2.05
N VAL A 39 23.63 6.09 -0.79
CA VAL A 39 24.76 6.32 0.12
C VAL A 39 25.52 5.02 0.43
N SER A 40 24.80 3.90 0.55
CA SER A 40 25.41 2.58 0.81
C SER A 40 25.91 1.86 -0.43
N GLY A 41 25.70 2.42 -1.63
CA GLY A 41 26.05 1.75 -2.90
C GLY A 41 25.17 0.55 -3.26
N THR A 42 24.07 0.33 -2.54
CA THR A 42 23.16 -0.81 -2.77
C THR A 42 22.01 -0.50 -3.71
N GLY A 43 21.91 0.74 -4.20
CA GLY A 43 20.89 1.17 -5.16
C GLY A 43 19.46 1.05 -4.65
N SER A 44 18.59 0.35 -5.38
CA SER A 44 17.18 0.20 -5.02
C SER A 44 16.88 -0.95 -4.04
N LEU A 45 17.90 -1.72 -3.60
CA LEU A 45 17.70 -2.88 -2.73
C LEU A 45 16.94 -2.58 -1.43
N PRO A 46 17.25 -1.51 -0.65
CA PRO A 46 16.51 -1.24 0.57
C PRO A 46 15.02 -0.97 0.32
N GLY A 47 14.68 -0.25 -0.74
CA GLY A 47 13.29 0.01 -1.11
C GLY A 47 12.51 -1.25 -1.49
N SER A 48 13.12 -2.14 -2.28
CA SER A 48 12.51 -3.41 -2.69
C SER A 48 12.42 -4.42 -1.54
N ALA A 49 13.38 -4.41 -0.62
CA ALA A 49 13.39 -5.32 0.53
C ALA A 49 12.38 -4.94 1.61
N PHE A 50 12.29 -3.67 1.96
CA PHE A 50 11.45 -3.21 3.08
C PHE A 50 10.02 -2.81 2.68
N LEU A 51 9.75 -2.65 1.39
CA LEU A 51 8.42 -2.33 0.86
C LEU A 51 7.71 -1.18 1.60
N PRO A 52 8.38 -0.04 1.82
CA PRO A 52 7.91 1.00 2.74
C PRO A 52 6.60 1.66 2.28
N MET A 53 6.34 1.74 0.97
CA MET A 53 5.10 2.28 0.41
C MET A 53 3.87 1.47 0.84
N HIS A 54 3.99 0.16 0.95
CA HIS A 54 2.92 -0.75 1.35
C HIS A 54 2.43 -0.48 2.77
N LEU A 55 3.34 -0.09 3.67
CA LEU A 55 3.02 0.21 5.07
C LEU A 55 1.98 1.34 5.19
N GLY A 56 2.17 2.43 4.44
CA GLY A 56 1.24 3.57 4.43
C GLY A 56 -0.15 3.18 3.91
N VAL A 57 -0.20 2.36 2.85
CA VAL A 57 -1.45 1.87 2.28
C VAL A 57 -2.22 1.00 3.29
N PHE A 58 -1.57 0.01 3.90
CA PHE A 58 -2.19 -0.84 4.91
C PHE A 58 -2.67 -0.05 6.13
N PHE A 59 -1.83 0.85 6.62
CA PHE A 59 -2.16 1.67 7.79
C PHE A 59 -3.40 2.52 7.55
N THR A 60 -3.46 3.26 6.45
CA THR A 60 -4.61 4.11 6.12
C THR A 60 -5.88 3.32 5.84
N ALA A 61 -5.77 2.16 5.20
CA ALA A 61 -6.89 1.26 4.95
C ALA A 61 -7.49 0.73 6.26
N LEU A 62 -6.64 0.25 7.17
CA LEU A 62 -7.07 -0.27 8.47
C LEU A 62 -7.61 0.82 9.41
N LEU A 63 -7.14 2.06 9.26
CA LEU A 63 -7.61 3.20 10.03
C LEU A 63 -8.92 3.79 9.49
N ALA A 64 -8.98 4.11 8.19
CA ALA A 64 -10.04 4.92 7.60
C ALA A 64 -10.98 4.17 6.63
N GLY A 65 -10.66 2.91 6.31
CA GLY A 65 -11.52 2.02 5.54
C GLY A 65 -11.15 1.86 4.06
N PRO A 66 -11.98 1.11 3.29
CA PRO A 66 -11.59 0.60 1.97
C PRO A 66 -11.38 1.68 0.91
N ALA A 67 -12.21 2.72 0.89
CA ALA A 67 -12.08 3.80 -0.09
C ALA A 67 -10.75 4.57 0.09
N VAL A 68 -10.41 4.90 1.35
CA VAL A 68 -9.15 5.58 1.69
C VAL A 68 -7.95 4.70 1.30
N GLY A 69 -7.97 3.42 1.70
CA GLY A 69 -6.92 2.48 1.37
C GLY A 69 -6.73 2.29 -0.14
N ALA A 70 -7.82 2.10 -0.88
CA ALA A 70 -7.78 1.91 -2.34
C ALA A 70 -7.22 3.14 -3.07
N VAL A 71 -7.69 4.35 -2.71
CA VAL A 71 -7.19 5.60 -3.31
C VAL A 71 -5.71 5.82 -2.96
N THR A 72 -5.33 5.60 -1.69
CA THR A 72 -3.92 5.67 -1.29
C THR A 72 -3.07 4.69 -2.09
N GLY A 73 -3.53 3.44 -2.25
CA GLY A 73 -2.81 2.41 -3.00
C GLY A 73 -2.68 2.71 -4.49
N ALA A 74 -3.72 3.28 -5.12
CA ALA A 74 -3.69 3.65 -6.53
C ALA A 74 -2.79 4.86 -6.81
N VAL A 75 -2.91 5.90 -5.97
CA VAL A 75 -2.27 7.20 -6.22
C VAL A 75 -0.80 7.22 -5.80
N SER A 76 -0.43 6.52 -4.72
CA SER A 76 0.94 6.58 -4.19
C SER A 76 2.01 6.14 -5.19
N PRO A 77 1.87 5.00 -5.92
CA PRO A 77 2.87 4.62 -6.93
C PRO A 77 2.95 5.60 -8.09
N LEU A 78 1.79 6.13 -8.52
CA LEU A 78 1.72 7.10 -9.61
C LEU A 78 2.44 8.40 -9.23
N LEU A 79 2.17 8.92 -8.03
CA LEU A 79 2.81 10.13 -7.54
C LEU A 79 4.31 9.92 -7.30
N SER A 80 4.71 8.77 -6.77
CA SER A 80 6.12 8.41 -6.60
C SER A 80 6.83 8.36 -7.96
N PHE A 81 6.22 7.73 -8.96
CA PHE A 81 6.76 7.70 -10.32
C PHE A 81 6.90 9.11 -10.92
N ALA A 82 5.89 9.96 -10.79
CA ALA A 82 5.91 11.32 -11.30
C ALA A 82 7.02 12.19 -10.67
N LEU A 83 7.33 11.97 -9.39
CA LEU A 83 8.32 12.75 -8.64
C LEU A 83 9.75 12.21 -8.75
N THR A 84 9.92 10.89 -8.90
CA THR A 84 11.22 10.24 -8.74
C THR A 84 11.59 9.25 -9.86
N GLY A 85 10.65 9.00 -10.79
CA GLY A 85 10.80 7.95 -11.80
C GLY A 85 10.66 6.52 -11.25
N MET A 86 10.34 6.35 -9.96
CA MET A 86 10.21 5.03 -9.33
C MET A 86 8.79 4.79 -8.81
N PRO A 87 8.24 3.59 -9.00
CA PRO A 87 8.79 2.41 -9.69
C PRO A 87 8.99 2.64 -11.19
N SER A 88 9.72 1.76 -11.89
CA SER A 88 9.87 1.90 -13.34
C SER A 88 8.51 1.92 -14.06
N ALA A 89 8.40 2.62 -15.20
CA ALA A 89 7.17 2.73 -15.97
C ALA A 89 6.54 1.35 -16.30
N ALA A 90 7.38 0.33 -16.56
CA ALA A 90 6.93 -1.03 -16.83
C ALA A 90 6.26 -1.70 -15.64
N LEU A 91 6.68 -1.40 -14.42
CA LEU A 91 6.14 -1.98 -13.19
C LEU A 91 4.98 -1.17 -12.59
N LEU A 92 4.88 0.10 -12.94
CA LEU A 92 3.91 1.03 -12.39
C LEU A 92 2.46 0.51 -12.39
N PRO A 93 1.88 0.05 -13.53
CA PRO A 93 0.49 -0.40 -13.54
C PRO A 93 0.26 -1.61 -12.64
N PHE A 94 1.21 -2.55 -12.59
CA PHE A 94 1.10 -3.74 -11.75
C PHE A 94 1.22 -3.41 -10.26
N MET A 95 2.04 -2.42 -9.90
CA MET A 95 2.16 -1.96 -8.53
C MET A 95 0.93 -1.17 -8.10
N MET A 96 0.34 -0.35 -8.99
CA MET A 96 -0.93 0.32 -8.72
C MET A 96 -2.05 -0.69 -8.45
N ILE A 97 -2.18 -1.74 -9.27
CA ILE A 97 -3.16 -2.81 -9.08
C ILE A 97 -2.94 -3.48 -7.71
N GLU A 98 -1.72 -3.91 -7.42
CA GLU A 98 -1.37 -4.58 -6.17
C GLU A 98 -1.74 -3.75 -4.94
N LEU A 99 -1.28 -2.49 -4.88
CA LEU A 99 -1.51 -1.62 -3.73
C LEU A 99 -2.97 -1.19 -3.58
N THR A 100 -3.68 -1.02 -4.70
CA THR A 100 -5.13 -0.76 -4.67
C THR A 100 -5.88 -1.92 -4.03
N VAL A 101 -5.56 -3.15 -4.42
CA VAL A 101 -6.16 -4.36 -3.83
C VAL A 101 -5.80 -4.49 -2.35
N TYR A 102 -4.55 -4.21 -1.98
CA TYR A 102 -4.14 -4.19 -0.57
C TYR A 102 -4.98 -3.23 0.25
N GLY A 103 -5.12 -2.00 -0.20
CA GLY A 103 -5.91 -0.98 0.47
C GLY A 103 -7.39 -1.33 0.55
N LEU A 104 -7.96 -1.83 -0.56
CA LEU A 104 -9.35 -2.24 -0.61
C LEU A 104 -9.64 -3.39 0.36
N VAL A 105 -8.88 -4.48 0.26
CA VAL A 105 -9.11 -5.70 1.07
C VAL A 105 -8.88 -5.43 2.55
N CYS A 106 -7.76 -4.81 2.92
CA CYS A 106 -7.51 -4.44 4.32
C CYS A 106 -8.60 -3.53 4.88
N GLY A 107 -9.05 -2.56 4.10
CA GLY A 107 -10.11 -1.65 4.50
C GLY A 107 -11.46 -2.34 4.68
N LEU A 108 -11.82 -3.31 3.83
CA LEU A 108 -13.01 -4.14 3.98
C LEU A 108 -12.94 -5.03 5.23
N LEU A 109 -11.76 -5.48 5.58
CA LEU A 109 -11.52 -6.28 6.77
C LEU A 109 -11.35 -5.44 8.05
N LYS A 110 -11.32 -4.10 7.97
CA LYS A 110 -11.08 -3.19 9.10
C LYS A 110 -11.90 -3.59 10.33
N ASN A 111 -13.21 -3.73 10.18
CA ASN A 111 -14.15 -3.96 11.28
C ASN A 111 -14.38 -5.46 11.59
N LYS A 112 -13.71 -6.37 10.90
CA LYS A 112 -13.84 -7.81 11.19
C LYS A 112 -13.09 -8.19 12.46
N LYS A 113 -13.66 -9.09 13.26
CA LYS A 113 -13.06 -9.64 14.49
C LYS A 113 -11.97 -10.65 14.15
N MET A 114 -10.85 -10.16 13.65
CA MET A 114 -9.67 -10.97 13.34
C MET A 114 -8.38 -10.17 13.61
N PRO A 115 -7.26 -10.84 13.94
CA PRO A 115 -5.98 -10.19 14.16
C PRO A 115 -5.54 -9.34 12.96
N VAL A 116 -4.88 -8.21 13.23
CA VAL A 116 -4.37 -7.31 12.18
C VAL A 116 -3.47 -8.05 11.20
N ILE A 117 -2.62 -8.94 11.69
CA ILE A 117 -1.71 -9.75 10.88
C ILE A 117 -2.49 -10.56 9.83
N LEU A 118 -3.60 -11.21 10.22
CA LEU A 118 -4.42 -11.99 9.29
C LEU A 118 -5.11 -11.10 8.25
N LYS A 119 -5.54 -9.88 8.60
CA LYS A 119 -6.09 -8.90 7.65
C LYS A 119 -5.05 -8.53 6.59
N VAL A 120 -3.83 -8.23 7.03
CA VAL A 120 -2.71 -7.88 6.16
C VAL A 120 -2.30 -9.06 5.28
N LEU A 121 -2.15 -10.26 5.84
CA LEU A 121 -1.85 -11.49 5.09
C LEU A 121 -2.88 -11.77 4.00
N THR A 122 -4.17 -11.70 4.33
CA THR A 122 -5.25 -11.89 3.34
C THR A 122 -5.12 -10.90 2.19
N ALA A 123 -4.89 -9.62 2.51
CA ALA A 123 -4.72 -8.60 1.49
C ALA A 123 -3.46 -8.85 0.63
N GLN A 124 -2.34 -9.22 1.26
CA GLN A 124 -1.08 -9.53 0.58
C GLN A 124 -1.22 -10.73 -0.39
N ILE A 125 -1.88 -11.79 0.03
CA ILE A 125 -2.13 -12.95 -0.83
C ILE A 125 -2.99 -12.55 -2.03
N LEU A 126 -4.12 -11.87 -1.80
CA LEU A 126 -5.03 -11.47 -2.86
C LEU A 126 -4.40 -10.46 -3.83
N GLY A 127 -3.74 -9.42 -3.32
CA GLY A 127 -3.13 -8.40 -4.17
C GLY A 127 -1.98 -8.96 -5.00
N ARG A 128 -1.14 -9.83 -4.43
CA ARG A 128 -0.06 -10.51 -5.17
C ARG A 128 -0.62 -11.48 -6.21
N ALA A 129 -1.69 -12.21 -5.90
CA ALA A 129 -2.34 -13.08 -6.86
C ALA A 129 -2.92 -12.30 -8.05
N ILE A 130 -3.60 -11.18 -7.79
CA ILE A 130 -4.15 -10.31 -8.83
C ILE A 130 -3.04 -9.65 -9.65
N ARG A 131 -1.97 -9.16 -9.01
CA ARG A 131 -0.78 -8.65 -9.71
C ARG A 131 -0.15 -9.71 -10.59
N ALA A 132 0.04 -10.93 -10.07
CA ALA A 132 0.60 -12.05 -10.83
C ALA A 132 -0.26 -12.37 -12.05
N ALA A 133 -1.59 -12.46 -11.88
CA ALA A 133 -2.51 -12.65 -12.99
C ALA A 133 -2.40 -11.53 -14.04
N ALA A 134 -2.33 -10.27 -13.61
CA ALA A 134 -2.16 -9.13 -14.52
C ALA A 134 -0.84 -9.20 -15.31
N ILE A 135 0.27 -9.58 -14.67
CA ILE A 135 1.57 -9.78 -15.33
C ILE A 135 1.50 -10.92 -16.35
N LEU A 136 0.89 -12.05 -16.00
CA LEU A 136 0.74 -13.19 -16.91
C LEU A 136 -0.14 -12.85 -18.11
N ILE A 137 -1.25 -12.13 -17.90
CA ILE A 137 -2.12 -11.64 -18.98
C ILE A 137 -1.36 -10.68 -19.90
N ALA A 138 -0.57 -9.77 -19.34
CA ALA A 138 0.24 -8.84 -20.11
C ALA A 138 1.29 -9.57 -20.96
N PHE A 139 1.98 -10.55 -20.38
CA PHE A 139 3.05 -11.28 -21.03
C PHE A 139 2.52 -12.26 -22.09
N TYR A 140 1.59 -13.14 -21.74
CA TYR A 140 1.08 -14.18 -22.64
C TYR A 140 -0.07 -13.72 -23.54
N GLY A 141 -0.98 -12.87 -23.01
CA GLY A 141 -2.15 -12.38 -23.73
C GLY A 141 -1.79 -11.26 -24.71
N PHE A 142 -1.09 -10.23 -24.23
CA PHE A 142 -0.72 -9.08 -25.05
C PHE A 142 0.70 -9.18 -25.63
N LYS A 143 1.43 -10.29 -25.37
CA LYS A 143 2.83 -10.51 -25.80
C LYS A 143 3.76 -9.36 -25.38
N SER A 144 3.49 -8.73 -24.26
CA SER A 144 4.30 -7.63 -23.74
C SER A 144 5.58 -8.16 -23.10
N THR A 145 6.72 -7.70 -23.57
CA THR A 145 8.03 -8.04 -22.99
C THR A 145 8.52 -7.05 -21.94
N ALA A 146 7.68 -6.06 -21.60
CA ALA A 146 8.05 -5.00 -20.65
C ALA A 146 8.35 -5.54 -19.24
N VAL A 147 7.68 -6.62 -18.83
CA VAL A 147 7.88 -7.27 -17.53
C VAL A 147 7.89 -8.78 -17.70
N SER A 148 8.98 -9.43 -17.27
CA SER A 148 9.08 -10.90 -17.28
C SER A 148 8.28 -11.53 -16.13
N PRO A 149 7.61 -12.68 -16.33
CA PRO A 149 6.95 -13.45 -15.27
C PRO A 149 7.85 -13.81 -14.08
N THR A 150 9.16 -13.89 -14.28
CA THR A 150 10.13 -14.17 -13.20
C THR A 150 10.08 -13.17 -12.06
N ILE A 151 9.61 -11.92 -12.35
CA ILE A 151 9.47 -10.88 -11.33
C ILE A 151 8.41 -11.23 -10.25
N ILE A 152 7.49 -12.14 -10.55
CA ILE A 152 6.46 -12.56 -9.58
C ILE A 152 7.15 -13.20 -8.37
N LEU A 153 8.03 -14.18 -8.61
CA LEU A 153 8.73 -14.88 -7.54
C LEU A 153 9.86 -14.04 -6.93
N SER A 154 10.64 -13.34 -7.76
CA SER A 154 11.74 -12.51 -7.27
C SER A 154 11.26 -11.38 -6.36
N SER A 155 10.13 -10.74 -6.67
CA SER A 155 9.55 -9.69 -5.81
C SER A 155 9.01 -10.20 -4.48
N ILE A 156 8.60 -11.48 -4.41
CA ILE A 156 8.21 -12.11 -3.14
C ILE A 156 9.46 -12.36 -2.31
N ALA A 157 10.48 -12.97 -2.90
CA ALA A 157 11.71 -13.32 -2.20
C ALA A 157 12.45 -12.07 -1.68
N SER A 158 12.62 -11.05 -2.53
CA SER A 158 13.29 -9.80 -2.12
C SER A 158 12.50 -9.03 -1.07
N GLY A 159 11.16 -9.08 -1.10
CA GLY A 159 10.29 -8.34 -0.18
C GLY A 159 10.03 -9.01 1.18
N LEU A 160 10.59 -10.20 1.46
CA LEU A 160 10.37 -10.92 2.74
C LEU A 160 10.66 -10.07 3.98
N PRO A 161 11.78 -9.30 4.07
CA PRO A 161 12.02 -8.44 5.22
C PRO A 161 10.91 -7.41 5.44
N GLY A 162 10.39 -6.83 4.35
CA GLY A 162 9.29 -5.87 4.40
C GLY A 162 7.97 -6.49 4.86
N LEU A 163 7.68 -7.73 4.48
CA LEU A 163 6.50 -8.46 4.95
C LEU A 163 6.55 -8.65 6.47
N ILE A 164 7.68 -9.12 7.00
CA ILE A 164 7.89 -9.30 8.46
C ILE A 164 7.75 -7.96 9.18
N LEU A 165 8.37 -6.90 8.64
CA LEU A 165 8.25 -5.55 9.20
C LEU A 165 6.79 -5.09 9.27
N GLN A 166 6.00 -5.33 8.22
CA GLN A 166 4.59 -4.95 8.19
C GLN A 166 3.75 -5.71 9.22
N TRP A 167 3.99 -7.00 9.42
CA TRP A 167 3.27 -7.84 10.40
C TRP A 167 3.56 -7.44 11.84
N THR A 168 4.73 -6.88 12.12
CA THR A 168 5.10 -6.41 13.47
C THR A 168 4.70 -4.96 13.69
N LEU A 169 4.97 -4.09 12.72
CA LEU A 169 4.81 -2.65 12.88
C LEU A 169 3.34 -2.20 12.78
N LEU A 170 2.53 -2.79 11.88
CA LEU A 170 1.15 -2.38 11.71
C LEU A 170 0.27 -2.58 12.95
N PRO A 171 0.32 -3.73 13.66
CA PRO A 171 -0.41 -3.88 14.92
C PRO A 171 -0.01 -2.85 15.97
N LEU A 172 1.30 -2.56 16.08
CA LEU A 172 1.84 -1.58 17.03
C LEU A 172 1.36 -0.16 16.72
N LEU A 173 1.42 0.26 15.45
CA LEU A 173 0.95 1.57 15.02
C LEU A 173 -0.55 1.74 15.26
N LEU A 174 -1.35 0.74 14.91
CA LEU A 174 -2.80 0.77 15.12
C LEU A 174 -3.17 0.79 16.61
N TYR A 175 -2.41 0.11 17.45
CA TYR A 175 -2.59 0.18 18.89
C TYR A 175 -2.38 1.61 19.41
N ARG A 176 -1.33 2.29 18.94
CA ARG A 176 -1.02 3.68 19.33
C ARG A 176 -2.09 4.67 18.90
N VAL A 177 -2.72 4.47 17.73
CA VAL A 177 -3.73 5.39 17.18
C VAL A 177 -5.17 4.93 17.40
N LYS A 178 -5.41 3.97 18.28
CA LYS A 178 -6.74 3.37 18.51
C LYS A 178 -7.83 4.39 18.84
N GLY A 179 -7.47 5.50 19.50
CA GLY A 179 -8.37 6.61 19.79
C GLY A 179 -8.88 7.39 18.57
N LEU A 180 -8.21 7.28 17.41
CA LEU A 180 -8.60 7.98 16.20
C LEU A 180 -9.76 7.30 15.45
N ASN A 181 -10.07 6.03 15.74
CA ASN A 181 -11.16 5.32 15.06
C ASN A 181 -12.51 6.04 15.15
N LYS A 182 -12.75 6.75 16.25
CA LYS A 182 -13.98 7.54 16.47
C LYS A 182 -14.24 8.62 15.40
N PHE A 183 -13.22 9.07 14.68
CA PHE A 183 -13.36 10.07 13.62
C PHE A 183 -13.85 9.48 12.29
N TYR A 184 -13.91 8.17 12.16
CA TYR A 184 -14.27 7.47 10.92
C TYR A 184 -15.60 6.70 11.03
N GLU A 185 -16.21 6.70 12.20
CA GLU A 185 -17.53 6.11 12.54
C GLU A 185 -18.59 7.21 12.73
#